data_b298c5ccc691784c9b168bbaf4109dae
#
_entry.id   b298c5ccc691784c9b168bbaf4109dae
#
_cell.length_a   1.000
_cell.length_b   1.000
_cell.length_c   1.000
_cell.angle_alpha   90.00
_cell.angle_beta   90.00
_cell.angle_gamma   90.00
#
_symmetry.space_group_name_H-M   'P 1'
#
loop_
_entity.id
_entity.type
_entity.pdbx_description
1 polymer ?
#
loop_
_entity_poly.entity_id
_entity_poly.type
_entity_poly.pdbx_seq_one_letter_code
_entity_poly.pdbx_strand_id
1 'polypeptide(L)'
;MTHTDYTKKILNIKDENIYFYEDCLEIKKIKGTQTKIFHGYLTYTPTYCPKCGCINRSFNDIIKWDFKKNCKIKLTKVSNYNTLLLLDKQRFFCKHCNHTFTASTDIVDFHKQISNDTRKSVILDLMTKDSEKNISFKNGISTNSTNRILHDISKDKLIKNNGKLPTSFGIDEFKATKDTISKMAFIIVDQNKKNIFDINNSRLSNDIYKYFSRYQRSERNNVKFITLDLYKPYYKLMHKLFPKAILIPDKFHIIIQIRNALDKTRISLCNKSNPNYNELKKYWKLILKNEDELDRVNKKYSKCFNKVVSQYDIVQYLINTDTTLNYIYNLYQGIIKSIAKRDKRV
;
A
#
# COMPACT_ATOMS: atom_id res chain seq x y z
N MET A 1 -38.62 -16.60 -16.91
CA MET A 1 -37.66 -15.57 -16.42
C MET A 1 -37.86 -14.31 -17.26
N THR A 2 -38.13 -13.18 -16.64
CA THR A 2 -38.31 -11.90 -17.33
C THR A 2 -36.98 -11.28 -17.75
N HIS A 3 -37.01 -10.34 -18.71
CA HIS A 3 -35.83 -9.53 -19.09
C HIS A 3 -35.17 -8.88 -17.86
N THR A 4 -35.97 -8.36 -16.93
CA THR A 4 -35.49 -7.80 -15.64
C THR A 4 -34.75 -8.82 -14.82
N ASP A 5 -35.18 -10.09 -14.75
CA ASP A 5 -34.52 -11.13 -13.97
C ASP A 5 -33.14 -11.48 -14.51
N TYR A 6 -32.98 -11.55 -15.84
CA TYR A 6 -31.66 -11.75 -16.47
C TYR A 6 -30.72 -10.60 -16.21
N THR A 7 -31.19 -9.35 -16.36
CA THR A 7 -30.42 -8.15 -16.14
C THR A 7 -29.93 -8.05 -14.66
N LYS A 8 -30.84 -8.34 -13.71
CA LYS A 8 -30.49 -8.42 -12.28
C LYS A 8 -29.39 -9.43 -12.01
N LYS A 9 -29.47 -10.64 -12.59
CA LYS A 9 -28.44 -11.68 -12.41
C LYS A 9 -27.11 -11.26 -12.99
N ILE A 10 -27.04 -10.66 -14.17
CA ILE A 10 -25.81 -10.17 -14.79
C ILE A 10 -25.17 -9.07 -13.94
N LEU A 11 -25.96 -8.20 -13.33
CA LEU A 11 -25.51 -7.07 -12.53
C LEU A 11 -25.34 -7.41 -11.03
N ASN A 12 -25.64 -8.66 -10.62
CA ASN A 12 -25.67 -9.10 -9.22
C ASN A 12 -26.56 -8.23 -8.32
N ILE A 13 -27.71 -7.77 -8.85
CA ILE A 13 -28.68 -6.96 -8.11
C ILE A 13 -29.69 -7.90 -7.45
N LYS A 14 -29.74 -7.87 -6.10
CA LYS A 14 -30.63 -8.71 -5.29
C LYS A 14 -31.92 -8.02 -4.90
N ASP A 15 -31.99 -6.68 -5.04
CA ASP A 15 -33.19 -5.91 -4.70
C ASP A 15 -34.33 -6.23 -5.67
N GLU A 16 -35.39 -6.82 -5.14
CA GLU A 16 -36.54 -7.24 -5.91
C GLU A 16 -37.36 -6.05 -6.44
N ASN A 17 -37.25 -4.88 -5.84
CA ASN A 17 -38.01 -3.68 -6.18
C ASN A 17 -37.37 -2.86 -7.30
N ILE A 18 -36.23 -3.29 -7.85
CA ILE A 18 -35.59 -2.68 -9.01
C ILE A 18 -36.10 -3.39 -10.27
N TYR A 19 -36.54 -2.61 -11.25
CA TYR A 19 -36.99 -3.07 -12.55
C TYR A 19 -36.20 -2.40 -13.66
N PHE A 20 -36.00 -3.07 -14.78
CA PHE A 20 -35.31 -2.54 -15.95
C PHE A 20 -36.26 -2.29 -17.10
N TYR A 21 -36.01 -1.20 -17.85
CA TYR A 21 -36.76 -0.91 -19.07
C TYR A 21 -36.41 -1.94 -20.15
N GLU A 22 -37.24 -2.10 -21.17
CA GLU A 22 -37.03 -3.08 -22.27
C GLU A 22 -35.70 -2.81 -22.98
N ASP A 23 -35.41 -1.57 -23.36
CA ASP A 23 -34.15 -1.12 -23.94
C ASP A 23 -33.24 -0.54 -22.89
N CYS A 24 -32.96 -1.32 -21.84
CA CYS A 24 -32.25 -0.81 -20.66
C CYS A 24 -30.76 -0.58 -20.86
N LEU A 25 -30.11 -1.13 -21.89
CA LEU A 25 -28.68 -1.08 -22.09
C LEU A 25 -28.26 -0.09 -23.17
N GLU A 26 -27.48 0.88 -22.81
CA GLU A 26 -26.82 1.83 -23.69
C GLU A 26 -25.29 1.77 -23.53
N ILE A 27 -24.53 1.90 -24.62
CA ILE A 27 -23.07 2.00 -24.58
C ILE A 27 -22.68 3.39 -25.03
N LYS A 28 -22.10 4.17 -24.11
CA LYS A 28 -21.58 5.53 -24.36
C LYS A 28 -20.12 5.69 -23.98
N LYS A 29 -19.44 6.57 -24.71
CA LYS A 29 -18.07 6.98 -24.33
C LYS A 29 -18.15 8.10 -23.28
N ILE A 30 -17.76 7.79 -22.03
CA ILE A 30 -17.72 8.76 -20.92
C ILE A 30 -16.25 8.99 -20.53
N LYS A 31 -15.80 10.23 -20.55
CA LYS A 31 -14.39 10.61 -20.24
C LYS A 31 -13.36 9.74 -20.98
N GLY A 32 -13.58 9.49 -22.26
CA GLY A 32 -12.68 8.70 -23.09
C GLY A 32 -12.84 7.18 -23.00
N THR A 33 -13.62 6.64 -22.06
CA THR A 33 -13.80 5.20 -21.83
C THR A 33 -15.20 4.76 -22.20
N GLN A 34 -15.33 3.65 -22.94
CA GLN A 34 -16.62 3.04 -23.22
C GLN A 34 -17.25 2.54 -21.91
N THR A 35 -18.51 2.91 -21.71
CA THR A 35 -19.25 2.65 -20.48
C THR A 35 -20.61 2.05 -20.83
N LYS A 36 -20.97 0.93 -20.19
CA LYS A 36 -22.31 0.35 -20.24
C LYS A 36 -23.19 1.10 -19.25
N ILE A 37 -24.30 1.62 -19.71
CA ILE A 37 -25.29 2.33 -18.91
C ILE A 37 -26.56 1.50 -18.92
N PHE A 38 -27.01 1.11 -17.75
CA PHE A 38 -28.27 0.42 -17.56
C PHE A 38 -29.31 1.41 -17.03
N HIS A 39 -30.52 1.35 -17.58
CA HIS A 39 -31.64 2.19 -17.19
C HIS A 39 -32.71 1.35 -16.50
N GLY A 40 -33.12 1.78 -15.31
CA GLY A 40 -34.14 1.08 -14.54
C GLY A 40 -34.86 2.01 -13.57
N TYR A 41 -35.86 1.46 -12.91
CA TYR A 41 -36.59 2.19 -11.88
C TYR A 41 -36.77 1.36 -10.62
N LEU A 42 -36.89 2.07 -9.49
CA LEU A 42 -37.06 1.51 -8.16
C LEU A 42 -38.45 1.94 -7.64
N THR A 43 -39.31 0.99 -7.40
CA THR A 43 -40.66 1.24 -6.85
C THR A 43 -41.08 0.12 -5.91
N TYR A 44 -41.73 0.48 -4.84
CA TYR A 44 -42.39 -0.43 -3.90
C TYR A 44 -43.50 0.30 -3.16
N THR A 45 -44.22 -0.39 -2.30
CA THR A 45 -45.20 0.23 -1.40
C THR A 45 -44.55 0.39 -0.02
N PRO A 46 -44.30 1.64 0.47
CA PRO A 46 -43.66 1.85 1.75
C PRO A 46 -44.61 1.43 2.89
N THR A 47 -44.05 0.83 3.92
CA THR A 47 -44.77 0.38 5.12
C THR A 47 -45.01 1.49 6.13
N TYR A 48 -44.12 2.48 6.20
CA TYR A 48 -44.20 3.62 7.11
C TYR A 48 -43.52 4.87 6.56
N CYS A 49 -43.85 6.01 7.11
CA CYS A 49 -43.17 7.29 6.81
C CYS A 49 -41.91 7.44 7.67
N PRO A 50 -40.71 7.66 7.07
CA PRO A 50 -39.49 7.77 7.84
C PRO A 50 -39.41 9.04 8.72
N LYS A 51 -40.25 10.05 8.46
CA LYS A 51 -40.27 11.31 9.23
C LYS A 51 -41.18 11.28 10.46
N CYS A 52 -42.42 10.81 10.29
CA CYS A 52 -43.41 10.84 11.37
C CYS A 52 -43.80 9.46 11.90
N GLY A 53 -43.28 8.37 11.33
CA GLY A 53 -43.58 7.02 11.75
C GLY A 53 -44.99 6.52 11.38
N CYS A 54 -45.79 7.32 10.69
CA CYS A 54 -47.13 6.91 10.25
C CYS A 54 -47.07 5.61 9.45
N ILE A 55 -47.82 4.59 9.88
CA ILE A 55 -47.90 3.28 9.21
C ILE A 55 -48.90 3.38 8.05
N ASN A 56 -48.55 2.89 6.88
CA ASN A 56 -49.35 2.89 5.67
C ASN A 56 -50.34 1.72 5.68
N ARG A 57 -51.35 1.74 6.54
CA ARG A 57 -52.28 0.62 6.75
C ARG A 57 -53.23 0.39 5.57
N SER A 58 -53.75 1.45 5.00
CA SER A 58 -54.71 1.42 3.91
C SER A 58 -54.09 1.60 2.51
N PHE A 59 -52.76 1.69 2.42
CA PHE A 59 -52.00 2.06 1.22
C PHE A 59 -52.36 3.46 0.67
N ASN A 60 -53.18 4.23 1.37
CA ASN A 60 -53.62 5.59 1.03
C ASN A 60 -52.97 6.66 1.90
N ASP A 61 -52.37 6.30 3.02
CA ASP A 61 -51.70 7.25 3.94
C ASP A 61 -50.42 7.77 3.31
N ILE A 62 -49.75 6.91 2.53
CA ILE A 62 -48.52 7.22 1.78
C ILE A 62 -48.73 6.84 0.33
N ILE A 63 -48.75 7.85 -0.53
CA ILE A 63 -49.00 7.69 -1.97
C ILE A 63 -47.73 7.82 -2.81
N LYS A 64 -47.72 7.18 -3.99
CA LYS A 64 -46.69 7.41 -5.00
C LYS A 64 -46.88 8.80 -5.58
N TRP A 65 -45.82 9.60 -5.63
CA TRP A 65 -45.90 11.01 -6.03
C TRP A 65 -45.30 11.22 -7.43
N ASP A 66 -43.94 11.05 -7.52
CA ASP A 66 -43.16 11.31 -8.73
C ASP A 66 -41.91 10.43 -8.71
N PHE A 67 -41.03 10.56 -9.69
CA PHE A 67 -39.73 9.90 -9.74
C PHE A 67 -38.60 10.90 -9.65
N LYS A 68 -37.63 10.61 -8.78
CA LYS A 68 -36.29 11.23 -8.84
C LYS A 68 -35.51 10.53 -9.95
N LYS A 69 -35.44 11.16 -11.14
CA LYS A 69 -34.83 10.57 -12.33
C LYS A 69 -33.33 10.53 -12.33
N ASN A 70 -32.78 9.55 -13.07
CA ASN A 70 -31.34 9.45 -13.38
C ASN A 70 -30.42 9.43 -12.18
N CYS A 71 -30.78 8.80 -11.06
CA CYS A 71 -29.90 8.60 -9.93
C CYS A 71 -28.74 7.69 -10.33
N LYS A 72 -27.53 8.25 -10.43
CA LYS A 72 -26.33 7.53 -10.88
C LYS A 72 -25.79 6.60 -9.80
N ILE A 73 -25.63 5.32 -10.12
CA ILE A 73 -25.01 4.33 -9.26
C ILE A 73 -23.88 3.65 -10.06
N LYS A 74 -22.65 3.74 -9.57
CA LYS A 74 -21.51 3.03 -10.15
C LYS A 74 -21.56 1.56 -9.71
N LEU A 75 -21.66 0.66 -10.67
CA LEU A 75 -21.62 -0.78 -10.48
C LEU A 75 -20.21 -1.34 -10.76
N THR A 76 -19.97 -2.58 -10.38
CA THR A 76 -18.79 -3.36 -10.80
C THR A 76 -18.73 -3.44 -12.33
N LYS A 77 -17.55 -3.58 -12.91
CA LYS A 77 -17.39 -3.72 -14.36
C LYS A 77 -18.07 -5.00 -14.88
N VAL A 78 -18.74 -4.88 -16.00
CA VAL A 78 -19.32 -6.03 -16.72
C VAL A 78 -18.59 -6.20 -18.05
N SER A 79 -17.96 -7.36 -18.25
CA SER A 79 -17.12 -7.66 -19.44
C SER A 79 -16.06 -6.59 -19.68
N ASN A 80 -15.36 -6.15 -18.63
CA ASN A 80 -14.35 -5.09 -18.62
C ASN A 80 -14.84 -3.66 -18.96
N TYR A 81 -16.11 -3.45 -19.26
CA TYR A 81 -16.67 -2.12 -19.43
C TYR A 81 -16.97 -1.47 -18.08
N ASN A 82 -16.67 -0.18 -17.96
CA ASN A 82 -17.22 0.60 -16.87
C ASN A 82 -18.74 0.52 -16.89
N THR A 83 -19.38 0.29 -15.75
CA THR A 83 -20.82 0.06 -15.69
C THR A 83 -21.49 1.07 -14.76
N LEU A 84 -22.55 1.69 -15.24
CA LEU A 84 -23.39 2.63 -14.50
C LEU A 84 -24.83 2.14 -14.53
N LEU A 85 -25.54 2.32 -13.43
CA LEU A 85 -27.00 2.22 -13.37
C LEU A 85 -27.56 3.62 -13.21
N LEU A 86 -28.44 4.02 -14.14
CA LEU A 86 -29.28 5.19 -14.02
C LEU A 86 -30.62 4.72 -13.49
N LEU A 87 -30.84 4.97 -12.19
CA LEU A 87 -32.03 4.47 -11.49
C LEU A 87 -33.01 5.60 -11.22
N ASP A 88 -34.21 5.48 -11.76
CA ASP A 88 -35.32 6.36 -11.46
C ASP A 88 -35.96 5.90 -10.14
N LYS A 89 -35.77 6.67 -9.07
CA LYS A 89 -36.25 6.30 -7.74
C LYS A 89 -37.64 6.91 -7.48
N GLN A 90 -38.64 6.06 -7.15
CA GLN A 90 -39.95 6.52 -6.76
C GLN A 90 -39.88 7.47 -5.58
N ARG A 91 -40.60 8.59 -5.67
CA ARG A 91 -40.87 9.48 -4.53
C ARG A 91 -42.25 9.15 -3.96
N PHE A 92 -42.35 9.28 -2.66
CA PHE A 92 -43.56 9.05 -1.89
C PHE A 92 -43.98 10.33 -1.18
N PHE A 93 -45.25 10.52 -0.98
CA PHE A 93 -45.82 11.63 -0.22
C PHE A 93 -46.67 11.07 0.95
N CYS A 94 -46.33 11.48 2.15
CA CYS A 94 -47.08 11.13 3.37
C CYS A 94 -48.17 12.18 3.62
N LYS A 95 -49.42 11.77 3.55
CA LYS A 95 -50.57 12.66 3.79
C LYS A 95 -50.66 13.13 5.26
N HIS A 96 -50.13 12.36 6.19
CA HIS A 96 -50.19 12.69 7.63
C HIS A 96 -49.28 13.87 8.01
N CYS A 97 -48.03 13.93 7.51
CA CYS A 97 -47.09 14.98 7.84
C CYS A 97 -46.69 15.87 6.67
N ASN A 98 -47.32 15.70 5.50
CA ASN A 98 -47.07 16.43 4.25
C ASN A 98 -45.59 16.38 3.81
N HIS A 99 -44.88 15.28 4.15
CA HIS A 99 -43.48 15.08 3.81
C HIS A 99 -43.29 14.17 2.62
N THR A 100 -42.34 14.52 1.72
CA THR A 100 -41.92 13.65 0.63
C THR A 100 -40.63 12.96 0.97
N PHE A 101 -40.53 11.69 0.59
CA PHE A 101 -39.26 10.91 0.70
C PHE A 101 -39.08 10.05 -0.56
N THR A 102 -37.87 9.54 -0.77
CA THR A 102 -37.51 8.81 -1.98
C THR A 102 -37.26 7.34 -1.61
N ALA A 103 -37.61 6.43 -2.51
CA ALA A 103 -37.33 5.00 -2.37
C ALA A 103 -35.85 4.75 -2.12
N SER A 104 -35.58 3.90 -1.15
CA SER A 104 -34.23 3.45 -0.79
C SER A 104 -33.99 2.04 -1.30
N THR A 105 -32.74 1.69 -1.53
CA THR A 105 -32.28 0.36 -1.96
C THR A 105 -31.00 0.02 -1.20
N ASP A 106 -30.76 -1.26 -0.97
CA ASP A 106 -29.58 -1.78 -0.28
C ASP A 106 -28.34 -1.95 -1.19
N ILE A 107 -28.50 -1.78 -2.52
CA ILE A 107 -27.36 -1.87 -3.44
C ILE A 107 -26.36 -0.72 -3.28
N VAL A 108 -26.76 0.41 -2.68
CA VAL A 108 -25.95 1.59 -2.43
C VAL A 108 -26.37 2.27 -1.16
N ASP A 109 -25.41 2.67 -0.33
CA ASP A 109 -25.66 3.41 0.91
C ASP A 109 -26.34 4.77 0.64
N PHE A 110 -27.04 5.26 1.64
CA PHE A 110 -27.72 6.55 1.58
C PHE A 110 -26.73 7.69 1.22
N HIS A 111 -27.14 8.55 0.32
CA HIS A 111 -26.30 9.63 -0.26
C HIS A 111 -25.00 9.20 -0.96
N LYS A 112 -24.79 7.91 -1.24
CA LYS A 112 -23.63 7.43 -2.01
C LYS A 112 -24.02 7.10 -3.45
N GLN A 113 -23.00 7.02 -4.33
CA GLN A 113 -23.14 6.71 -5.75
C GLN A 113 -22.32 5.49 -6.20
N ILE A 114 -21.58 4.87 -5.29
CA ILE A 114 -20.79 3.66 -5.54
C ILE A 114 -21.53 2.51 -4.89
N SER A 115 -21.87 1.47 -5.66
CA SER A 115 -22.56 0.29 -5.14
C SER A 115 -21.74 -0.43 -4.07
N ASN A 116 -22.43 -1.11 -3.18
CA ASN A 116 -21.79 -1.90 -2.12
C ASN A 116 -20.89 -3.00 -2.67
N ASP A 117 -21.24 -3.60 -3.82
CA ASP A 117 -20.38 -4.59 -4.49
C ASP A 117 -19.10 -3.95 -5.08
N THR A 118 -19.21 -2.76 -5.69
CA THR A 118 -18.02 -2.02 -6.14
C THR A 118 -17.13 -1.63 -4.95
N ARG A 119 -17.73 -1.22 -3.82
CA ARG A 119 -17.00 -0.93 -2.59
C ARG A 119 -16.26 -2.17 -2.05
N LYS A 120 -16.92 -3.34 -2.06
CA LYS A 120 -16.30 -4.62 -1.69
C LYS A 120 -15.13 -4.98 -2.60
N SER A 121 -15.29 -4.84 -3.92
CA SER A 121 -14.21 -5.07 -4.89
C SER A 121 -12.99 -4.19 -4.60
N VAL A 122 -13.20 -2.90 -4.35
CA VAL A 122 -12.12 -1.97 -3.96
C VAL A 122 -11.43 -2.40 -2.66
N ILE A 123 -12.19 -2.86 -1.67
CA ILE A 123 -11.65 -3.35 -0.39
C ILE A 123 -10.74 -4.57 -0.60
N LEU A 124 -11.18 -5.52 -1.43
CA LEU A 124 -10.37 -6.70 -1.76
C LEU A 124 -9.09 -6.33 -2.51
N ASP A 125 -9.17 -5.41 -3.47
CA ASP A 125 -8.00 -4.91 -4.19
C ASP A 125 -7.03 -4.15 -3.27
N LEU A 126 -7.53 -3.40 -2.27
CA LEU A 126 -6.70 -2.73 -1.26
C LEU A 126 -5.91 -3.70 -0.36
N MET A 127 -6.33 -4.96 -0.27
CA MET A 127 -5.58 -6.01 0.45
C MET A 127 -4.40 -6.56 -0.38
N THR A 128 -4.31 -6.21 -1.66
CA THR A 128 -3.21 -6.61 -2.55
C THR A 128 -2.08 -5.57 -2.53
N LYS A 129 -0.91 -5.93 -3.10
CA LYS A 129 0.23 -5.01 -3.25
C LYS A 129 0.10 -4.09 -4.47
N ASP A 130 -1.10 -3.55 -4.70
CA ASP A 130 -1.38 -2.70 -5.84
C ASP A 130 -1.46 -1.22 -5.45
N SER A 131 -1.18 -0.31 -6.40
CA SER A 131 -1.29 1.12 -6.13
C SER A 131 -2.74 1.60 -6.16
N GLU A 132 -3.07 2.62 -5.36
CA GLU A 132 -4.41 3.24 -5.36
C GLU A 132 -4.86 3.68 -6.75
N LYS A 133 -3.93 4.14 -7.60
CA LYS A 133 -4.20 4.52 -8.99
C LYS A 133 -4.65 3.31 -9.83
N ASN A 134 -3.98 2.18 -9.69
CA ASN A 134 -4.35 0.95 -10.39
C ASN A 134 -5.68 0.40 -9.87
N ILE A 135 -5.90 0.39 -8.55
CA ILE A 135 -7.16 -0.03 -7.94
C ILE A 135 -8.31 0.82 -8.45
N SER A 136 -8.13 2.14 -8.51
CA SER A 136 -9.11 3.08 -9.06
C SER A 136 -9.44 2.76 -10.52
N PHE A 137 -8.42 2.51 -11.34
CA PHE A 137 -8.57 2.16 -12.75
C PHE A 137 -9.30 0.82 -12.92
N LYS A 138 -8.90 -0.21 -12.18
CA LYS A 138 -9.56 -1.53 -12.21
C LYS A 138 -11.05 -1.43 -11.91
N ASN A 139 -11.43 -0.66 -10.89
CA ASN A 139 -12.82 -0.51 -10.45
C ASN A 139 -13.59 0.61 -11.19
N GLY A 140 -12.91 1.37 -12.06
CA GLY A 140 -13.53 2.46 -12.83
C GLY A 140 -14.08 3.59 -11.95
N ILE A 141 -13.41 3.90 -10.85
CA ILE A 141 -13.72 5.00 -9.92
C ILE A 141 -12.55 5.99 -9.86
N SER A 142 -12.73 7.13 -9.21
CA SER A 142 -11.63 8.07 -8.99
C SER A 142 -10.71 7.64 -7.84
N THR A 143 -9.43 8.03 -7.89
CA THR A 143 -8.47 7.81 -6.79
C THR A 143 -8.97 8.40 -5.48
N ASN A 144 -9.61 9.58 -5.52
CA ASN A 144 -10.23 10.17 -4.33
C ASN A 144 -11.35 9.29 -3.74
N SER A 145 -12.10 8.58 -4.58
CA SER A 145 -13.12 7.64 -4.10
C SER A 145 -12.48 6.41 -3.45
N THR A 146 -11.39 5.91 -4.02
CA THR A 146 -10.61 4.81 -3.43
C THR A 146 -10.07 5.22 -2.05
N ASN A 147 -9.50 6.43 -1.94
CA ASN A 147 -8.99 6.95 -0.66
C ASN A 147 -10.07 7.14 0.39
N ARG A 148 -11.27 7.59 0.00
CA ARG A 148 -12.41 7.67 0.94
C ARG A 148 -12.79 6.29 1.47
N ILE A 149 -12.86 5.29 0.58
CA ILE A 149 -13.16 3.91 0.98
C ILE A 149 -12.09 3.39 1.93
N LEU A 150 -10.80 3.59 1.62
CA LEU A 150 -9.69 3.22 2.48
C LEU A 150 -9.79 3.89 3.86
N HIS A 151 -10.07 5.19 3.89
CA HIS A 151 -10.20 5.96 5.12
C HIS A 151 -11.40 5.50 5.97
N ASP A 152 -12.55 5.18 5.34
CA ASP A 152 -13.71 4.64 6.05
C ASP A 152 -13.39 3.29 6.71
N ILE A 153 -12.67 2.41 6.00
CA ILE A 153 -12.29 1.10 6.54
C ILE A 153 -11.27 1.24 7.68
N SER A 154 -10.31 2.17 7.54
CA SER A 154 -9.26 2.36 8.54
C SER A 154 -9.81 2.85 9.88
N LYS A 155 -10.90 3.62 9.87
CA LYS A 155 -11.59 4.06 11.09
C LYS A 155 -12.18 2.89 11.89
N ASP A 156 -12.73 1.90 11.18
CA ASP A 156 -13.41 0.76 11.81
C ASP A 156 -12.44 -0.35 12.23
N LYS A 157 -11.26 -0.41 11.59
CA LYS A 157 -10.27 -1.50 11.75
C LYS A 157 -8.96 -1.06 12.37
N LEU A 158 -8.93 -0.02 13.19
CA LEU A 158 -7.75 0.27 14.01
C LEU A 158 -7.45 -0.97 14.86
N ILE A 159 -6.37 -1.68 14.50
CA ILE A 159 -5.86 -2.84 15.27
C ILE A 159 -5.45 -2.29 16.63
N LYS A 160 -6.30 -2.49 17.62
CA LYS A 160 -5.95 -2.22 19.02
C LYS A 160 -4.98 -3.32 19.44
N ASN A 161 -3.70 -3.01 19.44
CA ASN A 161 -2.71 -3.86 20.07
C ASN A 161 -3.11 -4.00 21.54
N ASN A 162 -3.46 -5.22 21.98
CA ASN A 162 -3.99 -5.52 23.31
C ASN A 162 -2.94 -5.36 24.43
N GLY A 163 -2.11 -4.33 24.38
CA GLY A 163 -1.07 -4.04 25.37
C GLY A 163 0.11 -5.02 25.39
N LYS A 164 0.18 -5.95 24.44
CA LYS A 164 1.27 -6.95 24.31
C LYS A 164 2.22 -6.57 23.21
N LEU A 165 3.52 -6.65 23.48
CA LEU A 165 4.59 -6.45 22.51
C LEU A 165 5.04 -7.80 21.94
N PRO A 166 5.50 -7.84 20.66
CA PRO A 166 6.19 -9.01 20.13
C PRO A 166 7.48 -9.29 20.91
N THR A 167 7.83 -10.56 21.08
CA THR A 167 9.07 -10.94 21.75
C THR A 167 10.33 -10.64 20.91
N SER A 168 10.16 -10.48 19.59
CA SER A 168 11.18 -10.07 18.65
C SER A 168 10.56 -9.13 17.62
N PHE A 169 11.13 -7.93 17.46
CA PHE A 169 10.63 -6.98 16.46
C PHE A 169 11.78 -6.19 15.80
N GLY A 170 11.52 -5.76 14.59
CA GLY A 170 12.37 -4.85 13.84
C GLY A 170 11.80 -3.44 13.83
N ILE A 171 12.68 -2.46 13.77
CA ILE A 171 12.35 -1.04 13.70
C ILE A 171 13.04 -0.46 12.47
N ASP A 172 12.27 0.31 11.67
CA ASP A 172 12.80 1.00 10.50
C ASP A 172 12.07 2.34 10.30
N GLU A 173 12.68 3.24 9.53
CA GLU A 173 12.09 4.52 9.15
C GLU A 173 11.70 4.53 7.68
N PHE A 174 10.58 5.13 7.38
CA PHE A 174 10.17 5.34 6.00
C PHE A 174 9.62 6.74 5.78
N LYS A 175 9.62 7.17 4.52
CA LYS A 175 9.08 8.49 4.15
C LYS A 175 7.57 8.49 4.35
N ALA A 176 7.12 9.33 5.27
CA ALA A 176 5.71 9.50 5.59
C ALA A 176 4.93 10.26 4.50
N THR A 177 3.62 10.18 4.57
CA THR A 177 2.70 10.97 3.74
C THR A 177 2.64 12.42 4.21
N LYS A 178 2.10 13.32 3.37
CA LYS A 178 2.10 14.77 3.65
C LYS A 178 1.24 15.20 4.86
N ASP A 179 0.35 14.33 5.29
CA ASP A 179 -0.59 14.52 6.40
C ASP A 179 0.00 14.12 7.77
N THR A 180 1.24 13.65 7.82
CA THR A 180 1.93 13.34 9.08
C THR A 180 2.70 14.55 9.62
N ILE A 181 2.87 14.60 10.94
CA ILE A 181 3.60 15.69 11.64
C ILE A 181 5.07 15.71 11.23
N SER A 182 5.64 14.55 10.95
CA SER A 182 7.05 14.36 10.57
C SER A 182 7.14 13.89 9.11
N LYS A 183 8.19 14.35 8.37
CA LYS A 183 8.48 13.83 7.02
C LYS A 183 8.82 12.34 6.99
N MET A 184 9.13 11.76 8.14
CA MET A 184 9.48 10.34 8.31
C MET A 184 8.60 9.72 9.38
N ALA A 185 8.10 8.54 9.12
CA ALA A 185 7.38 7.69 10.06
C ALA A 185 8.28 6.55 10.53
N PHE A 186 7.87 5.90 11.59
CA PHE A 186 8.58 4.82 12.26
C PHE A 186 7.70 3.58 12.22
N ILE A 187 8.21 2.50 11.65
CA ILE A 187 7.51 1.23 11.52
C ILE A 187 8.06 0.20 12.50
N ILE A 188 7.18 -0.59 13.07
CA ILE A 188 7.49 -1.72 13.94
C ILE A 188 6.98 -2.99 13.26
N VAL A 189 7.87 -3.96 13.06
CA VAL A 189 7.56 -5.22 12.40
C VAL A 189 7.74 -6.38 13.38
N ASP A 190 6.70 -7.19 13.58
CA ASP A 190 6.80 -8.44 14.33
C ASP A 190 7.60 -9.45 13.48
N GLN A 191 8.82 -9.78 13.92
CA GLN A 191 9.70 -10.68 13.20
C GLN A 191 9.25 -12.14 13.27
N ASN A 192 8.49 -12.53 14.30
CA ASN A 192 7.98 -13.88 14.44
C ASN A 192 6.81 -14.13 13.48
N LYS A 193 5.88 -13.17 13.42
CA LYS A 193 4.69 -13.24 12.54
C LYS A 193 4.94 -12.70 11.14
N LYS A 194 6.06 -12.03 10.90
CA LYS A 194 6.43 -11.39 9.61
C LYS A 194 5.36 -10.40 9.11
N ASN A 195 4.76 -9.65 10.02
CA ASN A 195 3.75 -8.64 9.70
C ASN A 195 4.08 -7.29 10.36
N ILE A 196 3.45 -6.23 9.87
CA ILE A 196 3.54 -4.92 10.51
C ILE A 196 2.79 -4.99 11.83
N PHE A 197 3.50 -4.70 12.93
CA PHE A 197 2.92 -4.63 14.25
C PHE A 197 2.24 -3.27 14.48
N ASP A 198 2.93 -2.18 14.15
CA ASP A 198 2.38 -0.83 14.28
C ASP A 198 3.20 0.19 13.47
N ILE A 199 2.62 1.37 13.24
CA ILE A 199 3.27 2.51 12.59
C ILE A 199 3.08 3.73 13.47
N ASN A 200 4.17 4.41 13.82
CA ASN A 200 4.15 5.68 14.52
C ASN A 200 4.40 6.84 13.57
N ASN A 201 3.61 7.89 13.65
CA ASN A 201 3.65 9.05 12.76
C ASN A 201 4.89 9.95 12.93
N SER A 202 5.81 9.59 13.81
CA SER A 202 7.02 10.37 14.10
C SER A 202 8.19 9.46 14.43
N ARG A 203 9.37 9.81 13.93
CA ARG A 203 10.66 9.16 14.26
C ARG A 203 11.42 9.82 15.41
N LEU A 204 10.89 10.92 15.95
CA LEU A 204 11.59 11.65 17.02
C LEU A 204 11.70 10.78 18.27
N SER A 205 12.89 10.79 18.89
CA SER A 205 13.18 9.96 20.06
C SER A 205 12.18 10.13 21.21
N ASN A 206 11.66 11.33 21.39
CA ASN A 206 10.64 11.61 22.41
C ASN A 206 9.29 10.94 22.10
N ASP A 207 8.89 10.94 20.84
CA ASP A 207 7.63 10.31 20.42
C ASP A 207 7.73 8.78 20.46
N ILE A 208 8.89 8.24 20.09
CA ILE A 208 9.19 6.82 20.24
C ILE A 208 9.19 6.42 21.71
N TYR A 209 9.80 7.25 22.57
CA TYR A 209 9.77 7.04 24.02
C TYR A 209 8.34 7.01 24.56
N LYS A 210 7.50 8.00 24.20
CA LYS A 210 6.09 8.06 24.59
C LYS A 210 5.31 6.85 24.07
N TYR A 211 5.60 6.42 22.84
CA TYR A 211 4.95 5.26 22.24
C TYR A 211 5.19 4.00 23.06
N PHE A 212 6.45 3.64 23.34
CA PHE A 212 6.76 2.42 24.07
C PHE A 212 6.50 2.51 25.58
N SER A 213 6.49 3.72 26.15
CA SER A 213 6.16 3.92 27.57
C SER A 213 4.69 3.61 27.90
N ARG A 214 3.81 3.51 26.87
CA ARG A 214 2.41 3.05 27.05
C ARG A 214 2.33 1.58 27.46
N TYR A 215 3.36 0.79 27.15
CA TYR A 215 3.43 -0.61 27.52
C TYR A 215 4.02 -0.76 28.92
N GLN A 216 3.42 -1.65 29.72
CA GLN A 216 3.94 -1.93 31.07
C GLN A 216 5.38 -2.40 31.03
N ARG A 217 6.14 -2.14 32.10
CA ARG A 217 7.55 -2.55 32.20
C ARG A 217 7.72 -4.06 32.08
N SER A 218 6.76 -4.85 32.60
CA SER A 218 6.72 -6.30 32.45
C SER A 218 6.68 -6.73 30.99
N GLU A 219 5.82 -6.11 30.16
CA GLU A 219 5.72 -6.40 28.72
C GLU A 219 7.01 -6.00 27.98
N ARG A 220 7.58 -4.85 28.31
CA ARG A 220 8.87 -4.43 27.72
C ARG A 220 10.04 -5.37 28.10
N ASN A 221 10.02 -5.95 29.29
CA ASN A 221 10.99 -6.93 29.75
C ASN A 221 10.85 -8.31 29.08
N ASN A 222 9.71 -8.61 28.45
CA ASN A 222 9.49 -9.84 27.68
C ASN A 222 10.09 -9.80 26.26
N VAL A 223 10.49 -8.61 25.80
CA VAL A 223 11.14 -8.45 24.49
C VAL A 223 12.57 -8.99 24.58
N LYS A 224 12.90 -9.91 23.68
CA LYS A 224 14.19 -10.61 23.62
C LYS A 224 15.15 -9.99 22.59
N PHE A 225 14.63 -9.65 21.40
CA PHE A 225 15.44 -9.16 20.29
C PHE A 225 14.80 -7.93 19.65
N ILE A 226 15.63 -6.94 19.35
CA ILE A 226 15.22 -5.74 18.61
C ILE A 226 16.24 -5.50 17.49
N THR A 227 15.79 -5.57 16.23
CA THR A 227 16.60 -5.20 15.07
C THR A 227 16.37 -3.74 14.72
N LEU A 228 17.44 -2.98 14.56
CA LEU A 228 17.38 -1.53 14.28
C LEU A 228 18.59 -1.05 13.48
N ASP A 229 18.47 0.13 12.89
CA ASP A 229 19.54 0.82 12.19
C ASP A 229 20.71 1.18 13.10
N LEU A 230 21.90 1.32 12.53
CA LEU A 230 23.13 1.74 13.24
C LEU A 230 23.12 3.21 13.69
N TYR A 231 21.97 3.74 14.11
CA TYR A 231 21.84 5.12 14.58
C TYR A 231 21.98 5.18 16.11
N LYS A 232 23.08 5.76 16.61
CA LYS A 232 23.41 5.82 18.05
C LYS A 232 22.26 6.26 18.98
N PRO A 233 21.45 7.31 18.64
CA PRO A 233 20.35 7.73 19.51
C PRO A 233 19.30 6.63 19.72
N TYR A 234 19.03 5.79 18.72
CA TYR A 234 18.08 4.69 18.85
C TYR A 234 18.60 3.59 19.77
N TYR A 235 19.89 3.26 19.67
CA TYR A 235 20.50 2.29 20.59
C TYR A 235 20.37 2.74 22.05
N LYS A 236 20.71 4.00 22.36
CA LYS A 236 20.56 4.56 23.72
C LYS A 236 19.10 4.51 24.20
N LEU A 237 18.16 4.88 23.33
CA LEU A 237 16.75 4.89 23.65
C LEU A 237 16.22 3.47 23.89
N MET A 238 16.56 2.51 23.01
CA MET A 238 16.10 1.13 23.12
C MET A 238 16.70 0.42 24.33
N HIS A 239 17.97 0.62 24.68
CA HIS A 239 18.54 0.12 25.92
C HIS A 239 17.81 0.63 27.17
N LYS A 240 17.41 1.91 27.18
CA LYS A 240 16.64 2.49 28.28
C LYS A 240 15.22 1.89 28.38
N LEU A 241 14.56 1.67 27.25
CA LEU A 241 13.19 1.17 27.20
C LEU A 241 13.09 -0.34 27.39
N PHE A 242 14.06 -1.08 26.88
CA PHE A 242 14.11 -2.55 26.83
C PHE A 242 15.43 -3.09 27.39
N PRO A 243 15.67 -2.97 28.70
CA PRO A 243 16.98 -3.28 29.31
C PRO A 243 17.38 -4.77 29.22
N LYS A 244 16.39 -5.67 28.96
CA LYS A 244 16.63 -7.11 28.81
C LYS A 244 16.75 -7.57 27.35
N ALA A 245 16.50 -6.68 26.38
CA ALA A 245 16.54 -7.03 24.98
C ALA A 245 17.97 -6.96 24.41
N ILE A 246 18.28 -7.91 23.54
CA ILE A 246 19.49 -7.87 22.71
C ILE A 246 19.20 -7.01 21.50
N LEU A 247 19.98 -5.94 21.32
CA LEU A 247 19.88 -5.05 20.17
C LEU A 247 20.73 -5.59 19.02
N ILE A 248 20.11 -5.84 17.88
CA ILE A 248 20.76 -6.43 16.70
C ILE A 248 20.81 -5.35 15.61
N PRO A 249 21.99 -4.98 15.11
CA PRO A 249 22.08 -4.06 13.98
C PRO A 249 21.51 -4.70 12.70
N ASP A 250 20.80 -3.89 11.91
CA ASP A 250 20.31 -4.35 10.60
C ASP A 250 21.50 -4.59 9.66
N LYS A 251 21.56 -5.81 9.12
CA LYS A 251 22.61 -6.25 8.19
C LYS A 251 22.71 -5.37 6.95
N PHE A 252 21.58 -4.87 6.45
CA PHE A 252 21.56 -4.01 5.27
C PHE A 252 22.32 -2.70 5.50
N HIS A 253 22.14 -2.08 6.67
CA HIS A 253 22.81 -0.85 7.04
C HIS A 253 24.31 -1.06 7.29
N ILE A 254 24.71 -2.24 7.79
CA ILE A 254 26.14 -2.60 7.90
C ILE A 254 26.77 -2.67 6.51
N ILE A 255 26.14 -3.41 5.58
CA ILE A 255 26.64 -3.57 4.20
C ILE A 255 26.75 -2.21 3.51
N ILE A 256 25.74 -1.36 3.64
CA ILE A 256 25.74 -0.01 3.05
C ILE A 256 26.91 0.84 3.60
N GLN A 257 27.16 0.82 4.91
CA GLN A 257 28.24 1.62 5.49
C GLN A 257 29.60 1.18 4.97
N ILE A 258 29.86 -0.12 4.87
CA ILE A 258 31.15 -0.63 4.38
C ILE A 258 31.28 -0.38 2.86
N ARG A 259 30.21 -0.57 2.11
CA ARG A 259 30.15 -0.22 0.69
C ARG A 259 30.45 1.27 0.46
N ASN A 260 29.88 2.15 1.29
CA ASN A 260 30.14 3.59 1.23
C ASN A 260 31.59 3.92 1.60
N ALA A 261 32.20 3.20 2.53
CA ALA A 261 33.62 3.35 2.85
C ALA A 261 34.49 2.96 1.67
N LEU A 262 34.23 1.82 1.01
CA LEU A 262 34.91 1.38 -0.19
C LEU A 262 34.78 2.40 -1.32
N ASP A 263 33.57 2.91 -1.57
CA ASP A 263 33.33 3.91 -2.62
C ASP A 263 34.03 5.26 -2.33
N LYS A 264 34.05 5.70 -1.05
CA LYS A 264 34.81 6.89 -0.64
C LYS A 264 36.30 6.73 -0.90
N THR A 265 36.88 5.57 -0.58
CA THR A 265 38.30 5.28 -0.88
C THR A 265 38.56 5.30 -2.40
N ARG A 266 37.70 4.68 -3.19
CA ARG A 266 37.77 4.76 -4.65
C ARG A 266 37.69 6.21 -5.13
N ILE A 267 36.78 7.02 -4.61
CA ILE A 267 36.61 8.44 -4.98
C ILE A 267 37.83 9.27 -4.62
N SER A 268 38.48 9.03 -3.46
CA SER A 268 39.70 9.76 -3.09
C SER A 268 40.86 9.50 -4.06
N LEU A 269 40.88 8.33 -4.70
CA LEU A 269 41.83 8.00 -5.77
C LEU A 269 41.43 8.55 -7.14
N CYS A 270 40.18 8.97 -7.35
CA CYS A 270 39.68 9.56 -8.58
C CYS A 270 40.06 11.05 -8.70
N ASN A 271 41.35 11.34 -8.76
CA ASN A 271 41.88 12.66 -9.08
C ASN A 271 42.58 12.63 -10.46
N LYS A 272 42.65 13.77 -11.13
CA LYS A 272 43.22 13.85 -12.51
C LYS A 272 44.73 13.50 -12.61
N SER A 273 45.44 13.49 -11.50
CA SER A 273 46.82 13.08 -11.43
C SER A 273 47.02 11.58 -11.32
N ASN A 274 45.96 10.83 -11.02
CA ASN A 274 45.99 9.36 -10.96
C ASN A 274 45.93 8.79 -12.40
N PRO A 275 46.89 7.96 -12.82
CA PRO A 275 46.90 7.35 -14.15
C PRO A 275 45.66 6.49 -14.42
N ASN A 276 45.02 5.93 -13.39
CA ASN A 276 43.83 5.09 -13.51
C ASN A 276 42.50 5.85 -13.25
N TYR A 277 42.50 7.17 -13.36
CA TYR A 277 41.33 8.02 -13.13
C TYR A 277 40.08 7.60 -13.91
N ASN A 278 40.26 7.41 -15.23
CA ASN A 278 39.16 7.07 -16.15
C ASN A 278 38.57 5.68 -15.83
N GLU A 279 39.42 4.71 -15.51
CA GLU A 279 39.07 3.34 -15.20
C GLU A 279 38.33 3.26 -13.88
N LEU A 280 38.85 3.89 -12.83
CA LEU A 280 38.20 3.97 -11.50
C LEU A 280 36.84 4.66 -11.59
N LYS A 281 36.68 5.69 -12.44
CA LYS A 281 35.42 6.37 -12.69
C LYS A 281 34.44 5.54 -13.50
N LYS A 282 34.93 4.81 -14.51
CA LYS A 282 34.08 4.04 -15.43
C LYS A 282 33.56 2.75 -14.79
N TYR A 283 34.41 2.04 -14.07
CA TYR A 283 34.14 0.69 -13.58
C TYR A 283 33.74 0.62 -12.09
N TRP A 284 33.34 1.75 -11.50
CA TRP A 284 32.98 1.83 -10.07
C TRP A 284 31.90 0.80 -9.64
N LYS A 285 30.93 0.50 -10.52
CA LYS A 285 29.89 -0.47 -10.25
C LYS A 285 30.42 -1.89 -10.11
N LEU A 286 31.46 -2.23 -10.84
CA LEU A 286 32.12 -3.54 -10.75
C LEU A 286 32.88 -3.69 -9.44
N ILE A 287 33.59 -2.63 -8.98
CA ILE A 287 34.31 -2.61 -7.69
C ILE A 287 33.34 -2.82 -6.53
N LEU A 288 32.12 -2.28 -6.62
CA LEU A 288 31.10 -2.40 -5.56
C LEU A 288 30.23 -3.66 -5.69
N LYS A 289 30.47 -4.51 -6.69
CA LYS A 289 29.75 -5.76 -6.90
C LYS A 289 30.32 -6.88 -6.02
N ASN A 290 29.47 -7.86 -5.67
CA ASN A 290 29.97 -9.09 -5.03
C ASN A 290 30.94 -9.80 -6.00
N GLU A 291 32.10 -10.20 -5.49
CA GLU A 291 33.14 -10.85 -6.27
C GLU A 291 32.63 -12.13 -6.97
N ASP A 292 31.76 -12.89 -6.27
CA ASP A 292 31.20 -14.14 -6.81
C ASP A 292 30.22 -13.91 -7.97
N GLU A 293 29.73 -12.68 -8.15
CA GLU A 293 28.85 -12.27 -9.26
C GLU A 293 29.62 -11.64 -10.43
N LEU A 294 30.93 -11.47 -10.33
CA LEU A 294 31.75 -10.94 -11.40
C LEU A 294 31.93 -12.00 -12.49
N ASP A 295 31.68 -11.61 -13.75
CA ASP A 295 31.91 -12.49 -14.89
C ASP A 295 33.41 -12.73 -15.06
N ARG A 296 33.81 -13.98 -15.02
CA ARG A 296 35.21 -14.46 -15.19
C ARG A 296 35.46 -15.05 -16.56
N VAL A 297 34.37 -15.42 -17.29
CA VAL A 297 34.47 -16.23 -18.52
C VAL A 297 34.36 -15.33 -19.77
N ASN A 298 33.36 -14.43 -19.80
CA ASN A 298 33.10 -13.60 -20.98
C ASN A 298 34.08 -12.42 -21.04
N LYS A 299 35.11 -12.56 -21.80
CA LYS A 299 36.11 -11.52 -22.04
C LYS A 299 35.69 -10.61 -23.20
N LYS A 300 35.87 -9.28 -23.03
CA LYS A 300 35.56 -8.26 -24.02
C LYS A 300 36.74 -7.32 -24.17
N TYR A 301 36.97 -6.83 -25.39
CA TYR A 301 37.99 -5.82 -25.61
C TYR A 301 37.62 -4.51 -24.90
N SER A 302 38.52 -4.04 -24.05
CA SER A 302 38.38 -2.78 -23.33
C SER A 302 39.37 -1.75 -23.87
N LYS A 303 38.85 -0.66 -24.45
CA LYS A 303 39.69 0.45 -24.94
C LYS A 303 40.53 1.10 -23.83
N CYS A 304 40.05 1.10 -22.56
CA CYS A 304 40.78 1.68 -21.44
C CYS A 304 42.03 0.87 -21.10
N PHE A 305 41.98 -0.46 -21.20
CA PHE A 305 43.09 -1.37 -20.89
C PHE A 305 43.87 -1.80 -22.15
N ASN A 306 43.36 -1.47 -23.32
CA ASN A 306 43.90 -1.94 -24.60
C ASN A 306 44.11 -3.48 -24.64
N LYS A 307 43.24 -4.22 -24.01
CA LYS A 307 43.29 -5.69 -23.83
C LYS A 307 41.91 -6.31 -23.79
N VAL A 308 41.84 -7.61 -24.04
CA VAL A 308 40.64 -8.42 -23.88
C VAL A 308 40.58 -8.89 -22.40
N VAL A 309 39.59 -8.42 -21.67
CA VAL A 309 39.48 -8.59 -20.19
C VAL A 309 38.07 -8.99 -19.77
N SER A 310 37.96 -9.77 -18.71
CA SER A 310 36.72 -10.09 -18.03
C SER A 310 36.36 -9.00 -16.98
N GLN A 311 35.16 -9.07 -16.41
CA GLN A 311 34.79 -8.17 -15.30
C GLN A 311 35.71 -8.38 -14.08
N TYR A 312 36.07 -9.63 -13.79
CA TYR A 312 36.99 -9.98 -12.72
C TYR A 312 38.38 -9.40 -12.94
N ASP A 313 38.95 -9.56 -14.14
CA ASP A 313 40.28 -9.03 -14.48
C ASP A 313 40.35 -7.52 -14.31
N ILE A 314 39.27 -6.78 -14.67
CA ILE A 314 39.17 -5.33 -14.49
C ILE A 314 39.22 -4.98 -13.01
N VAL A 315 38.43 -5.65 -12.20
CA VAL A 315 38.38 -5.36 -10.75
C VAL A 315 39.73 -5.67 -10.10
N GLN A 316 40.32 -6.83 -10.39
CA GLN A 316 41.63 -7.22 -9.84
C GLN A 316 42.72 -6.20 -10.24
N TYR A 317 42.73 -5.74 -11.47
CA TYR A 317 43.65 -4.69 -11.87
C TYR A 317 43.47 -3.41 -11.04
N LEU A 318 42.23 -2.92 -10.91
CA LEU A 318 41.94 -1.64 -10.24
C LEU A 318 42.20 -1.67 -8.74
N ILE A 319 41.85 -2.76 -8.04
CA ILE A 319 42.10 -2.85 -6.60
C ILE A 319 43.60 -2.99 -6.28
N ASN A 320 44.41 -3.55 -7.18
CA ASN A 320 45.86 -3.69 -6.99
C ASN A 320 46.63 -2.41 -7.33
N THR A 321 45.96 -1.33 -7.79
CA THR A 321 46.62 -0.03 -8.00
C THR A 321 46.90 0.75 -6.71
N ASP A 322 46.19 0.40 -5.61
CA ASP A 322 46.33 1.04 -4.32
C ASP A 322 46.11 0.03 -3.18
N THR A 323 47.04 0.01 -2.22
CA THR A 323 47.00 -0.94 -1.10
C THR A 323 45.81 -0.75 -0.19
N THR A 324 45.39 0.50 0.04
CA THR A 324 44.22 0.83 0.88
C THR A 324 42.92 0.38 0.21
N LEU A 325 42.81 0.62 -1.10
CA LEU A 325 41.64 0.18 -1.89
C LEU A 325 41.53 -1.35 -1.88
N ASN A 326 42.65 -2.06 -2.04
CA ASN A 326 42.69 -3.52 -1.99
C ASN A 326 42.28 -4.04 -0.61
N TYR A 327 42.81 -3.48 0.47
CA TYR A 327 42.46 -3.89 1.83
C TYR A 327 40.98 -3.71 2.14
N ILE A 328 40.41 -2.54 1.80
CA ILE A 328 38.97 -2.26 2.05
C ILE A 328 38.07 -3.11 1.18
N TYR A 329 38.46 -3.38 -0.10
CA TYR A 329 37.74 -4.29 -0.98
C TYR A 329 37.66 -5.70 -0.40
N ASN A 330 38.78 -6.26 0.05
CA ASN A 330 38.83 -7.59 0.66
C ASN A 330 38.01 -7.67 1.95
N LEU A 331 38.07 -6.63 2.78
CA LEU A 331 37.22 -6.53 3.96
C LEU A 331 35.73 -6.52 3.62
N TYR A 332 35.34 -5.73 2.62
CA TYR A 332 33.96 -5.67 2.10
C TYR A 332 33.49 -7.04 1.59
N GLN A 333 34.29 -7.72 0.77
CA GLN A 333 33.96 -9.05 0.26
C GLN A 333 33.86 -10.09 1.37
N GLY A 334 34.78 -10.05 2.35
CA GLY A 334 34.76 -10.95 3.51
C GLY A 334 33.49 -10.81 4.35
N ILE A 335 33.01 -9.58 4.56
CA ILE A 335 31.79 -9.32 5.33
C ILE A 335 30.56 -9.79 4.56
N ILE A 336 30.45 -9.52 3.25
CA ILE A 336 29.33 -10.01 2.42
C ILE A 336 29.27 -11.53 2.47
N LYS A 337 30.41 -12.21 2.27
CA LYS A 337 30.51 -13.67 2.31
C LYS A 337 30.12 -14.25 3.68
N SER A 338 30.52 -13.57 4.78
CA SER A 338 30.17 -14.00 6.14
C SER A 338 28.67 -13.85 6.43
N ILE A 339 28.04 -12.77 5.97
CA ILE A 339 26.59 -12.55 6.10
C ILE A 339 25.80 -13.58 5.28
N ALA A 340 26.24 -13.83 4.03
CA ALA A 340 25.58 -14.81 3.15
C ALA A 340 25.66 -16.26 3.73
N LYS A 341 26.77 -16.64 4.37
CA LYS A 341 26.90 -17.96 5.02
C LYS A 341 25.94 -18.13 6.21
N ARG A 342 25.68 -17.07 6.98
CA ARG A 342 24.76 -17.10 8.13
C ARG A 342 23.30 -17.21 7.72
N ASP A 343 22.90 -16.61 6.59
CA ASP A 343 21.53 -16.73 6.05
C ASP A 343 21.19 -18.15 5.59
N LYS A 344 22.16 -19.03 5.39
CA LYS A 344 21.95 -20.44 4.99
C LYS A 344 21.81 -21.41 6.18
N ARG A 345 21.89 -20.94 7.42
CA ARG A 345 21.83 -21.75 8.65
C ARG A 345 20.58 -21.49 9.51
N VAL A 346 19.54 -20.85 8.95
CA VAL A 346 18.22 -20.65 9.60
C VAL A 346 17.24 -21.69 9.10
#